data_add8b30fae9649b46cc6a5e59c9f04cc
#
_entry.id   add8b30fae9649b46cc6a5e59c9f04cc
#
_cell.length_a   1.000
_cell.length_b   1.000
_cell.length_c   1.000
_cell.angle_alpha   90.00
_cell.angle_beta   90.00
_cell.angle_gamma   90.00
#
_symmetry.space_group_name_H-M   'P 1'
#
loop_
_entity.id
_entity.type
_entity.pdbx_description
1 polymer ?
#
loop_
_entity_poly.entity_id
_entity_poly.type
_entity_poly.pdbx_seq_one_letter_code
_entity_poly.pdbx_strand_id
1 'polypeptide(L)'
;MTLPLPPLQSQRPQPLFASRLAPDAWLRLVGSSQPMLGGLGWGCSGPGLAPLHVPVLSEAGPWVDAWYGQQADVRSGRSGAVQWQADSDWAFGQLELPNADADLAESTRSAYHDVFAALKDCGRPQVLRLWNYLPRINADGGGLERYRQFNIGRQQAFIDAGRDAFEGSPAACALGTSGTQSHGLVIRFLAGRRAPRPVENPRQVSAYRYSSSFGPRSPTFSRAALADAGGGRILLFISGTASIVGEASLHPGDVIAQAQETLRNLQAVLDAAKQHCSARFTLADLQYTVYLRHAADAAPVLALLAQAVPGALPLHCVQVDICRAELLVEIEAQAFATGVLA
;
A
#
# COMPACT_ATOMS: atom_id res chain seq x y z
N MET A 1 21.36 -40.28 8.28
CA MET A 1 21.37 -39.58 6.98
C MET A 1 20.10 -38.79 6.91
N THR A 2 20.11 -37.53 7.30
CA THR A 2 18.96 -36.60 7.16
C THR A 2 18.96 -36.11 5.72
N LEU A 3 17.91 -36.43 4.98
CA LEU A 3 17.70 -35.87 3.64
C LEU A 3 17.70 -34.34 3.74
N PRO A 4 18.38 -33.61 2.83
CA PRO A 4 18.31 -32.16 2.80
C PRO A 4 16.87 -31.75 2.55
N LEU A 5 16.36 -30.83 3.37
CA LEU A 5 15.05 -30.21 3.15
C LEU A 5 15.02 -29.62 1.73
N PRO A 6 13.92 -29.80 0.96
CA PRO A 6 13.81 -29.21 -0.36
C PRO A 6 13.97 -27.68 -0.27
N PRO A 7 14.55 -27.04 -1.29
CA PRO A 7 14.74 -25.60 -1.28
C PRO A 7 13.40 -24.91 -1.04
N LEU A 8 13.39 -23.93 -0.11
CA LEU A 8 12.23 -23.19 0.39
C LEU A 8 11.32 -22.59 -0.72
N GLN A 9 11.83 -22.46 -1.93
CA GLN A 9 11.11 -21.97 -3.11
C GLN A 9 10.12 -22.97 -3.72
N SER A 10 10.19 -24.26 -3.39
CA SER A 10 9.34 -25.31 -3.97
C SER A 10 8.02 -25.54 -3.22
N GLN A 11 7.90 -25.07 -1.98
CA GLN A 11 6.67 -25.22 -1.21
C GLN A 11 5.72 -24.04 -1.47
N ARG A 12 4.44 -24.33 -1.76
CA ARG A 12 3.41 -23.30 -1.86
C ARG A 12 3.27 -22.58 -0.52
N PRO A 13 3.06 -21.24 -0.51
CA PRO A 13 2.89 -20.51 0.74
C PRO A 13 1.60 -20.95 1.45
N GLN A 14 1.61 -20.84 2.78
CA GLN A 14 0.39 -20.99 3.56
C GLN A 14 -0.59 -19.86 3.23
N PRO A 15 -1.91 -20.10 3.34
CA PRO A 15 -2.90 -19.09 2.99
C PRO A 15 -2.76 -17.81 3.81
N LEU A 16 -2.72 -16.68 3.10
CA LEU A 16 -2.86 -15.34 3.65
C LEU A 16 -4.31 -14.91 3.56
N PHE A 17 -4.80 -14.28 4.61
CA PHE A 17 -6.14 -13.71 4.68
C PHE A 17 -6.07 -12.23 5.00
N ALA A 18 -7.04 -11.49 4.47
CA ALA A 18 -7.30 -10.12 4.86
C ALA A 18 -8.80 -9.92 5.08
N SER A 19 -9.12 -9.06 6.05
CA SER A 19 -10.50 -8.68 6.33
C SER A 19 -10.56 -7.20 6.68
N ARG A 20 -11.59 -6.52 6.21
CA ARG A 20 -11.91 -5.16 6.63
C ARG A 20 -12.96 -5.22 7.72
N LEU A 21 -12.65 -4.70 8.90
CA LEU A 21 -13.37 -4.91 10.13
C LEU A 21 -13.73 -3.58 10.80
N ALA A 22 -14.85 -3.53 11.52
CA ALA A 22 -15.10 -2.49 12.50
C ALA A 22 -14.10 -2.62 13.68
N PRO A 23 -13.76 -1.54 14.39
CA PRO A 23 -12.77 -1.58 15.48
C PRO A 23 -13.11 -2.57 16.60
N ASP A 24 -14.37 -2.73 16.96
CA ASP A 24 -14.82 -3.70 17.95
C ASP A 24 -14.65 -5.16 17.50
N ALA A 25 -14.82 -5.44 16.20
CA ALA A 25 -14.56 -6.75 15.63
C ALA A 25 -13.06 -7.08 15.66
N TRP A 26 -12.20 -6.09 15.43
CA TRP A 26 -10.75 -6.23 15.60
C TRP A 26 -10.39 -6.62 17.04
N LEU A 27 -10.95 -5.93 18.05
CA LEU A 27 -10.67 -6.24 19.46
C LEU A 27 -11.06 -7.69 19.83
N ARG A 28 -12.18 -8.18 19.31
CA ARG A 28 -12.58 -9.60 19.48
C ARG A 28 -11.60 -10.55 18.82
N LEU A 29 -11.10 -10.20 17.63
CA LEU A 29 -10.18 -11.01 16.87
C LEU A 29 -8.81 -11.13 17.55
N VAL A 30 -8.26 -10.01 18.04
CA VAL A 30 -7.00 -9.99 18.79
C VAL A 30 -7.09 -10.79 20.08
N GLY A 31 -8.26 -10.83 20.75
CA GLY A 31 -8.51 -11.65 21.93
C GLY A 31 -8.75 -13.14 21.65
N SER A 32 -8.78 -13.55 20.39
CA SER A 32 -8.98 -14.94 19.96
C SER A 32 -7.64 -15.65 19.72
N SER A 33 -7.69 -16.94 19.36
CA SER A 33 -6.52 -17.72 18.94
C SER A 33 -6.13 -17.50 17.45
N GLN A 34 -6.75 -16.53 16.78
CA GLN A 34 -6.45 -16.25 15.37
C GLN A 34 -5.00 -15.74 15.20
N PRO A 35 -4.21 -16.30 14.28
CA PRO A 35 -2.80 -15.91 14.07
C PRO A 35 -2.72 -14.56 13.33
N MET A 36 -2.80 -13.47 14.10
CA MET A 36 -2.77 -12.12 13.56
C MET A 36 -1.35 -11.70 13.21
N LEU A 37 -1.16 -11.19 11.99
CA LEU A 37 0.08 -10.53 11.56
C LEU A 37 0.05 -9.04 11.90
N GLY A 38 -1.11 -8.40 11.85
CA GLY A 38 -1.28 -7.00 12.15
C GLY A 38 -2.48 -6.39 11.45
N GLY A 39 -2.68 -5.10 11.66
CA GLY A 39 -3.75 -4.36 11.02
C GLY A 39 -3.45 -2.88 10.84
N LEU A 40 -3.97 -2.29 9.77
CA LEU A 40 -4.00 -0.86 9.53
C LEU A 40 -5.27 -0.29 10.16
N GLY A 41 -5.12 0.57 11.17
CA GLY A 41 -6.25 1.26 11.80
C GLY A 41 -6.50 2.60 11.14
N TRP A 42 -7.67 2.80 10.55
CA TRP A 42 -8.10 4.03 9.89
C TRP A 42 -9.01 4.83 10.81
N GLY A 43 -8.53 5.95 11.33
CA GLY A 43 -9.25 6.76 12.32
C GLY A 43 -9.46 6.04 13.65
N CYS A 44 -8.76 4.95 13.91
CA CYS A 44 -8.84 4.19 15.15
C CYS A 44 -7.47 3.67 15.59
N SER A 45 -7.35 3.35 16.88
CA SER A 45 -6.15 2.76 17.50
C SER A 45 -6.55 1.58 18.37
N GLY A 46 -5.59 0.70 18.67
CA GLY A 46 -5.81 -0.46 19.52
C GLY A 46 -4.63 -1.41 19.56
N PRO A 47 -4.68 -2.48 20.36
CA PRO A 47 -3.60 -3.48 20.43
C PRO A 47 -3.30 -4.09 19.07
N GLY A 48 -2.02 -4.18 18.71
CA GLY A 48 -1.56 -4.79 17.45
C GLY A 48 -1.92 -4.01 16.18
N LEU A 49 -2.48 -2.80 16.30
CA LEU A 49 -2.76 -1.92 15.16
C LEU A 49 -1.57 -1.02 14.83
N ALA A 50 -1.45 -0.74 13.55
CA ALA A 50 -0.71 0.37 12.99
C ALA A 50 -1.70 1.52 12.72
N PRO A 51 -1.93 2.43 13.68
CA PRO A 51 -2.95 3.45 13.54
C PRO A 51 -2.56 4.50 12.51
N LEU A 52 -3.56 4.99 11.76
CA LEU A 52 -3.45 6.19 10.95
C LEU A 52 -4.57 7.15 11.36
N HIS A 53 -4.20 8.23 12.02
CA HIS A 53 -5.13 9.25 12.48
C HIS A 53 -5.42 10.24 11.36
N VAL A 54 -6.40 9.91 10.53
CA VAL A 54 -6.90 10.73 9.42
C VAL A 54 -8.42 10.87 9.55
N PRO A 55 -9.03 11.97 9.07
CA PRO A 55 -10.46 12.10 9.04
C PRO A 55 -11.10 11.01 8.18
N VAL A 56 -12.01 10.23 8.77
CA VAL A 56 -12.82 9.24 8.07
C VAL A 56 -14.06 9.92 7.50
N LEU A 57 -14.29 9.77 6.21
CA LEU A 57 -15.36 10.43 5.46
C LEU A 57 -16.49 9.47 5.07
N SER A 58 -16.28 8.16 5.18
CA SER A 58 -17.32 7.17 4.90
C SER A 58 -18.29 7.03 6.08
N GLU A 59 -19.57 6.78 5.77
CA GLU A 59 -20.63 6.56 6.78
C GLU A 59 -20.35 5.33 7.68
N ALA A 60 -19.61 4.36 7.17
CA ALA A 60 -19.20 3.18 7.93
C ALA A 60 -18.31 3.50 9.15
N GLY A 61 -17.80 4.73 9.24
CA GLY A 61 -16.91 5.16 10.32
C GLY A 61 -15.51 4.53 10.25
N PRO A 62 -14.74 4.58 11.35
CA PRO A 62 -13.40 4.00 11.44
C PRO A 62 -13.40 2.50 11.17
N TRP A 63 -12.28 1.99 10.56
CA TRP A 63 -12.14 0.57 10.25
C TRP A 63 -10.71 0.08 10.42
N VAL A 64 -10.54 -1.23 10.35
CA VAL A 64 -9.26 -1.93 10.37
C VAL A 64 -9.13 -2.81 9.14
N ASP A 65 -8.07 -2.65 8.38
CA ASP A 65 -7.63 -3.65 7.41
C ASP A 65 -6.71 -4.64 8.12
N ALA A 66 -7.24 -5.82 8.42
CA ALA A 66 -6.59 -6.87 9.20
C ALA A 66 -5.90 -7.90 8.29
N TRP A 67 -4.70 -8.34 8.68
CA TRP A 67 -3.91 -9.36 7.98
C TRP A 67 -3.63 -10.51 8.92
N TYR A 68 -3.86 -11.75 8.49
CA TYR A 68 -3.64 -12.94 9.29
C TYR A 68 -3.30 -14.16 8.45
N GLY A 69 -2.49 -15.05 9.01
CA GLY A 69 -2.13 -16.33 8.43
C GLY A 69 -3.06 -17.46 8.87
N GLN A 70 -2.68 -18.67 8.56
CA GLN A 70 -3.36 -19.88 8.99
C GLN A 70 -2.67 -20.54 10.19
N GLN A 71 -1.38 -20.28 10.39
CA GLN A 71 -0.56 -20.94 11.42
C GLN A 71 -0.46 -20.09 12.67
N ALA A 72 -0.54 -20.74 13.83
CA ALA A 72 -0.49 -20.08 15.15
C ALA A 72 0.92 -19.64 15.60
N ASP A 73 1.98 -19.89 14.82
CA ASP A 73 3.38 -19.62 15.15
C ASP A 73 3.83 -18.19 14.81
N VAL A 74 2.97 -17.20 15.03
CA VAL A 74 3.32 -15.80 14.80
C VAL A 74 4.37 -15.35 15.80
N ARG A 75 5.49 -14.86 15.27
CA ARG A 75 6.59 -14.25 16.03
C ARG A 75 6.55 -12.74 15.87
N SER A 76 6.88 -12.02 16.93
CA SER A 76 7.09 -10.57 16.89
C SER A 76 8.57 -10.23 17.05
N GLY A 77 8.98 -9.10 16.49
CA GLY A 77 10.34 -8.59 16.63
C GLY A 77 10.44 -7.10 16.34
N ARG A 78 11.66 -6.59 16.49
CA ARG A 78 12.00 -5.21 16.20
C ARG A 78 13.34 -5.13 15.48
N SER A 79 13.42 -4.28 14.44
CA SER A 79 14.64 -4.00 13.69
C SER A 79 14.72 -2.49 13.48
N GLY A 80 15.66 -1.82 14.14
CA GLY A 80 15.69 -0.37 14.20
C GLY A 80 14.39 0.22 14.73
N ALA A 81 13.77 1.11 13.97
CA ALA A 81 12.46 1.69 14.29
C ALA A 81 11.28 0.79 13.94
N VAL A 82 11.47 -0.25 13.12
CA VAL A 82 10.40 -1.15 12.67
C VAL A 82 10.01 -2.14 13.75
N GLN A 83 8.70 -2.23 14.02
CA GLN A 83 8.07 -3.35 14.72
C GLN A 83 7.43 -4.28 13.68
N TRP A 84 7.60 -5.59 13.83
CA TRP A 84 7.05 -6.56 12.89
C TRP A 84 6.47 -7.79 13.59
N GLN A 85 5.51 -8.42 12.92
CA GLN A 85 5.00 -9.76 13.23
C GLN A 85 5.09 -10.62 11.98
N ALA A 86 5.44 -11.89 12.15
CA ALA A 86 5.64 -12.81 11.04
C ALA A 86 5.25 -14.24 11.44
N ASP A 87 4.55 -14.92 10.54
CA ASP A 87 4.39 -16.39 10.58
C ASP A 87 5.42 -17.06 9.66
N SER A 88 5.21 -18.32 9.26
CA SER A 88 6.14 -19.06 8.39
C SER A 88 6.31 -18.45 6.99
N ASP A 89 5.32 -17.72 6.46
CA ASP A 89 5.30 -17.26 5.07
C ASP A 89 5.15 -15.76 4.90
N TRP A 90 4.53 -15.08 5.87
CA TRP A 90 4.11 -13.69 5.78
C TRP A 90 4.66 -12.84 6.92
N ALA A 91 4.77 -11.55 6.69
CA ALA A 91 5.09 -10.58 7.73
C ALA A 91 4.33 -9.27 7.48
N PHE A 92 3.86 -8.67 8.57
CA PHE A 92 3.40 -7.30 8.60
C PHE A 92 4.33 -6.48 9.48
N GLY A 93 4.72 -5.30 9.03
CA GLY A 93 5.59 -4.41 9.79
C GLY A 93 5.19 -2.96 9.69
N GLN A 94 5.63 -2.21 10.70
CA GLN A 94 5.33 -0.79 10.82
C GLN A 94 6.46 -0.02 11.45
N LEU A 95 6.61 1.23 11.04
CA LEU A 95 7.42 2.22 11.72
C LEU A 95 6.75 3.60 11.68
N GLU A 96 7.08 4.41 12.65
CA GLU A 96 6.73 5.82 12.72
C GLU A 96 7.95 6.60 13.19
N LEU A 97 8.32 7.66 12.46
CA LEU A 97 9.40 8.58 12.79
C LEU A 97 8.83 9.99 13.03
N PRO A 98 8.57 10.37 14.30
CA PRO A 98 7.91 11.64 14.61
C PRO A 98 8.69 12.89 14.15
N ASN A 99 10.02 12.82 14.11
CA ASN A 99 10.91 13.95 13.86
C ASN A 99 11.64 13.87 12.50
N ALA A 100 11.00 13.32 11.47
CA ALA A 100 11.61 13.19 10.13
C ALA A 100 11.79 14.52 9.38
N ASP A 101 11.37 15.66 9.94
CA ASP A 101 11.25 16.94 9.23
C ASP A 101 12.59 17.66 8.99
N ALA A 102 13.62 17.43 9.80
CA ALA A 102 14.90 18.15 9.68
C ALA A 102 15.64 17.81 8.38
N ASP A 103 15.61 16.54 7.98
CA ASP A 103 16.11 16.03 6.69
C ASP A 103 15.24 14.85 6.29
N LEU A 104 14.19 15.12 5.51
CA LEU A 104 13.24 14.10 5.14
C LEU A 104 13.85 13.04 4.21
N ALA A 105 14.80 13.42 3.35
CA ALA A 105 15.45 12.48 2.45
C ALA A 105 16.27 11.45 3.23
N GLU A 106 17.13 11.90 4.15
CA GLU A 106 17.95 11.00 4.96
C GLU A 106 17.10 10.21 5.98
N SER A 107 16.09 10.85 6.59
CA SER A 107 15.13 10.15 7.47
C SER A 107 14.39 9.04 6.72
N THR A 108 13.97 9.29 5.47
CA THR A 108 13.32 8.28 4.63
C THR A 108 14.29 7.16 4.28
N ARG A 109 15.53 7.49 3.90
CA ARG A 109 16.56 6.50 3.58
C ARG A 109 16.83 5.59 4.78
N SER A 110 17.04 6.14 5.95
CA SER A 110 17.24 5.40 7.20
C SER A 110 16.02 4.52 7.54
N ALA A 111 14.80 5.05 7.43
CA ALA A 111 13.57 4.30 7.67
C ALA A 111 13.46 3.06 6.76
N TYR A 112 13.80 3.20 5.47
CA TYR A 112 13.78 2.07 4.55
C TYR A 112 14.90 1.06 4.79
N HIS A 113 16.07 1.49 5.29
CA HIS A 113 17.10 0.55 5.77
C HIS A 113 16.58 -0.29 6.94
N ASP A 114 15.86 0.31 7.88
CA ASP A 114 15.21 -0.43 8.98
C ASP A 114 14.14 -1.40 8.47
N VAL A 115 13.34 -1.00 7.45
CA VAL A 115 12.40 -1.91 6.77
C VAL A 115 13.14 -3.11 6.18
N PHE A 116 14.23 -2.89 5.47
CA PHE A 116 14.98 -3.97 4.84
C PHE A 116 15.71 -4.87 5.86
N ALA A 117 16.16 -4.31 6.97
CA ALA A 117 16.66 -5.08 8.11
C ALA A 117 15.56 -5.97 8.71
N ALA A 118 14.36 -5.42 8.93
CA ALA A 118 13.21 -6.18 9.43
C ALA A 118 12.82 -7.35 8.50
N LEU A 119 12.82 -7.13 7.18
CA LEU A 119 12.57 -8.19 6.19
C LEU A 119 13.59 -9.33 6.29
N LYS A 120 14.86 -9.00 6.51
CA LYS A 120 15.93 -9.97 6.72
C LYS A 120 15.74 -10.73 8.04
N ASP A 121 15.51 -10.02 9.13
CA ASP A 121 15.41 -10.58 10.48
C ASP A 121 14.17 -11.48 10.63
N CYS A 122 13.03 -11.08 10.05
CA CYS A 122 11.84 -11.93 10.04
C CYS A 122 11.92 -13.06 9.00
N GLY A 123 12.87 -13.03 8.06
CA GLY A 123 13.04 -14.03 7.00
C GLY A 123 11.95 -13.97 5.91
N ARG A 124 11.33 -12.80 5.70
CA ARG A 124 10.32 -12.54 4.66
C ARG A 124 10.84 -11.44 3.72
N PRO A 125 11.78 -11.81 2.80
CA PRO A 125 12.59 -10.83 2.08
C PRO A 125 11.82 -10.03 1.03
N GLN A 126 10.62 -10.48 0.63
CA GLN A 126 9.89 -9.92 -0.51
C GLN A 126 8.79 -8.98 -0.04
N VAL A 127 8.90 -7.71 -0.40
CA VAL A 127 7.86 -6.72 -0.15
C VAL A 127 6.71 -6.93 -1.14
N LEU A 128 5.49 -7.09 -0.63
CA LEU A 128 4.28 -7.22 -1.43
C LEU A 128 3.60 -5.87 -1.61
N ARG A 129 3.54 -5.10 -0.52
CA ARG A 129 2.87 -3.80 -0.47
C ARG A 129 3.57 -2.86 0.51
N LEU A 130 3.63 -1.58 0.16
CA LEU A 130 4.08 -0.48 1.02
C LEU A 130 2.99 0.60 1.12
N TRP A 131 2.76 1.09 2.33
CA TRP A 131 1.95 2.27 2.60
C TRP A 131 2.83 3.32 3.25
N ASN A 132 2.90 4.50 2.64
CA ASN A 132 3.74 5.60 3.10
C ASN A 132 2.88 6.83 3.35
N TYR A 133 3.01 7.39 4.54
CA TYR A 133 2.32 8.62 4.91
C TYR A 133 3.33 9.61 5.47
N LEU A 134 3.28 10.83 4.97
CA LEU A 134 4.18 11.89 5.41
C LEU A 134 3.41 13.19 5.58
N PRO A 135 3.70 13.99 6.62
CA PRO A 135 2.98 15.22 6.84
C PRO A 135 3.33 16.26 5.78
N ARG A 136 2.30 17.04 5.36
CA ARG A 136 2.47 18.17 4.43
C ARG A 136 3.20 17.77 3.14
N ILE A 137 2.80 16.68 2.52
CA ILE A 137 3.48 16.04 1.37
C ILE A 137 3.81 17.03 0.24
N ASN A 138 2.95 18.01 -0.02
CA ASN A 138 3.12 19.00 -1.10
C ASN A 138 3.79 20.30 -0.63
N ALA A 139 4.17 20.43 0.66
CA ALA A 139 4.83 21.63 1.14
C ALA A 139 6.29 21.69 0.66
N ASP A 140 6.82 22.92 0.55
CA ASP A 140 8.24 23.12 0.39
C ASP A 140 8.98 22.69 1.67
N GLY A 141 10.00 21.88 1.52
CA GLY A 141 10.88 21.40 2.57
C GLY A 141 12.27 22.04 2.55
N GLY A 142 12.37 23.32 2.20
CA GLY A 142 13.65 24.03 2.12
C GLY A 142 14.22 24.05 0.69
N GLY A 143 13.40 24.40 -0.29
CA GLY A 143 13.76 24.53 -1.71
C GLY A 143 13.44 23.29 -2.56
N LEU A 144 12.86 22.24 -1.95
CA LEU A 144 12.36 21.08 -2.66
C LEU A 144 11.10 20.56 -1.97
N GLU A 145 10.07 20.24 -2.76
CA GLU A 145 8.84 19.65 -2.26
C GLU A 145 9.11 18.37 -1.42
N ARG A 146 8.40 18.20 -0.31
CA ARG A 146 8.59 17.08 0.62
C ARG A 146 8.40 15.72 -0.04
N TYR A 147 7.44 15.57 -0.96
CA TYR A 147 7.28 14.35 -1.73
C TYR A 147 8.53 14.02 -2.57
N ARG A 148 9.17 15.02 -3.16
CA ARG A 148 10.40 14.81 -3.93
C ARG A 148 11.58 14.44 -3.04
N GLN A 149 11.68 15.01 -1.84
CA GLN A 149 12.68 14.62 -0.83
C GLN A 149 12.47 13.15 -0.38
N PHE A 150 11.21 12.76 -0.13
CA PHE A 150 10.86 11.37 0.18
C PHE A 150 11.30 10.41 -0.94
N ASN A 151 11.06 10.75 -2.20
CA ASN A 151 11.48 9.90 -3.33
C ASN A 151 13.00 9.78 -3.45
N ILE A 152 13.77 10.83 -3.11
CA ILE A 152 15.24 10.78 -3.05
C ILE A 152 15.67 9.71 -2.03
N GLY A 153 15.22 9.83 -0.79
CA GLY A 153 15.61 8.91 0.28
C GLY A 153 15.17 7.47 0.00
N ARG A 154 13.92 7.29 -0.44
CA ARG A 154 13.37 5.98 -0.76
C ARG A 154 14.12 5.28 -1.89
N GLN A 155 14.32 5.94 -3.03
CA GLN A 155 15.03 5.33 -4.16
C GLN A 155 16.48 5.00 -3.78
N GLN A 156 17.17 5.89 -3.04
CA GLN A 156 18.53 5.65 -2.59
C GLN A 156 18.61 4.43 -1.68
N ALA A 157 17.68 4.28 -0.72
CA ALA A 157 17.67 3.12 0.17
C ALA A 157 17.46 1.79 -0.59
N PHE A 158 16.61 1.76 -1.64
CA PHE A 158 16.46 0.57 -2.48
C PHE A 158 17.76 0.23 -3.21
N ILE A 159 18.44 1.23 -3.77
CA ILE A 159 19.74 1.06 -4.45
C ILE A 159 20.80 0.54 -3.47
N ASP A 160 20.92 1.16 -2.29
CA ASP A 160 21.88 0.77 -1.26
C ASP A 160 21.70 -0.68 -0.80
N ALA A 161 20.45 -1.14 -0.74
CA ALA A 161 20.10 -2.49 -0.35
C ALA A 161 20.16 -3.52 -1.52
N GLY A 162 20.55 -3.09 -2.72
CA GLY A 162 20.57 -3.94 -3.92
C GLY A 162 19.17 -4.46 -4.31
N ARG A 163 18.12 -3.67 -4.05
CA ARG A 163 16.73 -4.02 -4.35
C ARG A 163 16.24 -3.31 -5.62
N ASP A 164 15.20 -3.85 -6.22
CA ASP A 164 14.60 -3.31 -7.44
C ASP A 164 13.98 -1.91 -7.17
N ALA A 165 14.76 -0.87 -7.46
CA ALA A 165 14.36 0.54 -7.34
C ALA A 165 13.56 1.03 -8.55
N PHE A 166 13.54 0.26 -9.60
CA PHE A 166 12.92 0.56 -10.90
C PHE A 166 11.93 -0.54 -11.28
N GLU A 167 12.17 -1.23 -12.42
CA GLU A 167 11.35 -2.39 -12.78
C GLU A 167 11.42 -3.45 -11.68
N GLY A 168 10.27 -4.02 -11.32
CA GLY A 168 10.20 -4.98 -10.20
C GLY A 168 9.90 -4.37 -8.83
N SER A 169 9.87 -3.04 -8.70
CA SER A 169 9.52 -2.38 -7.45
C SER A 169 8.10 -2.76 -6.95
N PRO A 170 7.85 -2.76 -5.63
CA PRO A 170 6.58 -3.21 -5.06
C PRO A 170 5.42 -2.26 -5.36
N ALA A 171 4.19 -2.74 -5.20
CA ALA A 171 3.02 -1.87 -5.14
C ALA A 171 3.08 -0.94 -3.91
N ALA A 172 2.71 0.33 -4.07
CA ALA A 172 2.76 1.29 -2.98
C ALA A 172 1.78 2.47 -3.15
N CYS A 173 1.56 3.20 -2.05
CA CYS A 173 1.05 4.56 -2.07
C CYS A 173 2.04 5.50 -1.35
N ALA A 174 1.91 6.81 -1.60
CA ALA A 174 2.55 7.87 -0.84
C ALA A 174 1.56 9.02 -0.70
N LEU A 175 1.10 9.26 0.51
CA LEU A 175 0.00 10.16 0.82
C LEU A 175 0.39 11.14 1.93
N GLY A 176 -0.26 12.27 1.95
CA GLY A 176 -0.04 13.31 2.96
C GLY A 176 -0.99 13.16 4.14
N THR A 177 -0.45 13.23 5.35
CA THR A 177 -1.27 13.42 6.54
C THR A 177 -1.33 14.91 6.87
N SER A 178 -2.54 15.44 7.07
CA SER A 178 -2.80 16.83 7.48
C SER A 178 -3.47 16.85 8.84
N GLY A 179 -3.18 17.91 9.62
CA GLY A 179 -3.82 18.13 10.93
C GLY A 179 -2.87 18.16 12.11
N THR A 180 -3.42 18.46 13.29
CA THR A 180 -2.69 18.65 14.56
C THR A 180 -2.12 17.35 15.16
N GLN A 181 -2.54 16.19 14.66
CA GLN A 181 -1.99 14.88 15.03
C GLN A 181 -1.11 14.30 13.92
N SER A 182 -0.38 15.16 13.23
CA SER A 182 0.55 14.73 12.20
C SER A 182 1.63 13.87 12.84
N HIS A 183 1.48 12.57 12.66
CA HIS A 183 2.58 11.63 12.84
C HIS A 183 3.70 12.02 11.86
N GLY A 184 4.95 11.85 12.20
CA GLY A 184 6.06 12.06 11.27
C GLY A 184 5.96 11.20 10.01
N LEU A 185 7.06 10.69 9.54
CA LEU A 185 7.06 9.69 8.45
C LEU A 185 6.53 8.36 8.98
N VAL A 186 5.47 7.86 8.34
CA VAL A 186 4.84 6.57 8.67
C VAL A 186 5.03 5.61 7.51
N ILE A 187 5.60 4.43 7.76
CA ILE A 187 5.71 3.36 6.77
C ILE A 187 5.09 2.09 7.33
N ARG A 188 4.26 1.45 6.53
CA ARG A 188 3.68 0.13 6.79
C ARG A 188 4.02 -0.78 5.63
N PHE A 189 4.20 -2.07 5.88
CA PHE A 189 4.44 -3.04 4.82
C PHE A 189 3.83 -4.40 5.09
N LEU A 190 3.49 -5.07 4.01
CA LEU A 190 3.22 -6.50 3.98
C LEU A 190 4.32 -7.16 3.17
N ALA A 191 4.84 -8.28 3.66
CA ALA A 191 5.94 -9.00 3.05
C ALA A 191 5.69 -10.52 3.05
N GLY A 192 6.39 -11.20 2.16
CA GLY A 192 6.32 -12.65 2.03
C GLY A 192 7.65 -13.29 1.67
N ARG A 193 7.65 -14.61 1.54
CA ARG A 193 8.84 -15.39 1.11
C ARG A 193 9.06 -15.32 -0.39
N ARG A 194 8.00 -15.15 -1.18
CA ARG A 194 8.02 -15.13 -2.64
C ARG A 194 7.86 -13.72 -3.17
N ALA A 195 8.58 -13.41 -4.24
CA ALA A 195 8.45 -12.14 -4.92
C ALA A 195 7.05 -12.01 -5.55
N PRO A 196 6.40 -10.85 -5.41
CA PRO A 196 5.20 -10.56 -6.18
C PRO A 196 5.55 -10.35 -7.65
N ARG A 197 4.58 -10.53 -8.54
CA ARG A 197 4.68 -10.15 -9.94
C ARG A 197 4.21 -8.70 -10.09
N PRO A 198 5.07 -7.75 -10.46
CA PRO A 198 4.65 -6.38 -10.70
C PRO A 198 3.77 -6.29 -11.96
N VAL A 199 2.85 -5.35 -11.94
CA VAL A 199 1.95 -5.03 -13.06
C VAL A 199 2.01 -3.52 -13.32
N GLU A 200 2.25 -3.15 -14.58
CA GLU A 200 2.22 -1.76 -15.01
C GLU A 200 0.92 -1.41 -15.74
N ASN A 201 0.57 -0.13 -15.75
CA ASN A 201 -0.61 0.37 -16.44
C ASN A 201 -0.23 0.82 -17.85
N PRO A 202 -0.78 0.22 -18.92
CA PRO A 202 -0.42 0.59 -20.30
C PRO A 202 -0.82 2.03 -20.67
N ARG A 203 -1.69 2.68 -19.89
CA ARG A 203 -2.09 4.08 -20.08
C ARG A 203 -1.14 5.09 -19.42
N GLN A 204 -0.18 4.62 -18.62
CA GLN A 204 0.70 5.47 -17.82
C GLN A 204 2.16 5.14 -18.09
N VAL A 205 3.02 6.14 -18.01
CA VAL A 205 4.46 5.91 -17.88
C VAL A 205 4.71 5.26 -16.53
N SER A 206 5.55 4.22 -16.47
CA SER A 206 5.94 3.62 -15.18
C SER A 206 6.53 4.67 -14.26
N ALA A 207 6.12 4.67 -12.98
CA ALA A 207 6.48 5.75 -12.05
C ALA A 207 8.01 5.96 -11.94
N TYR A 208 8.76 4.87 -11.96
CA TYR A 208 10.23 4.87 -11.93
C TYR A 208 10.90 5.39 -13.22
N ARG A 209 10.12 5.72 -14.25
CA ARG A 209 10.57 6.32 -15.54
C ARG A 209 10.08 7.75 -15.72
N TYR A 210 9.48 8.36 -14.71
CA TYR A 210 9.04 9.74 -14.82
C TYR A 210 10.20 10.69 -15.13
N SER A 211 9.92 11.69 -15.93
CA SER A 211 10.87 12.73 -16.31
C SER A 211 11.36 13.53 -15.10
N SER A 212 12.49 14.19 -15.23
CA SER A 212 13.08 15.03 -14.17
C SER A 212 12.22 16.23 -13.76
N SER A 213 11.18 16.56 -14.53
CA SER A 213 10.19 17.60 -14.16
C SER A 213 9.43 17.23 -12.88
N PHE A 214 9.30 15.94 -12.57
CA PHE A 214 8.66 15.45 -11.34
C PHE A 214 9.61 15.31 -10.15
N GLY A 215 10.88 15.66 -10.32
CA GLY A 215 11.89 15.67 -9.25
C GLY A 215 13.21 15.05 -9.67
N PRO A 216 14.27 15.20 -8.84
CA PRO A 216 15.61 14.69 -9.14
C PRO A 216 15.70 13.16 -9.10
N ARG A 217 14.73 12.51 -8.45
CA ARG A 217 14.59 11.06 -8.38
C ARG A 217 13.14 10.65 -8.62
N SER A 218 12.93 9.66 -9.48
CA SER A 218 11.61 9.11 -9.77
C SER A 218 11.04 8.31 -8.60
N PRO A 219 9.71 8.23 -8.45
CA PRO A 219 9.09 7.36 -7.46
C PRO A 219 9.41 5.88 -7.70
N THR A 220 9.54 5.11 -6.62
CA THR A 220 9.89 3.68 -6.64
C THR A 220 8.65 2.84 -6.34
N PHE A 221 7.82 2.54 -7.33
CA PHE A 221 6.67 1.63 -7.20
C PHE A 221 6.15 1.15 -8.56
N SER A 222 5.53 -0.03 -8.58
CA SER A 222 4.73 -0.54 -9.70
C SER A 222 3.26 -0.19 -9.54
N ARG A 223 2.50 -0.14 -10.62
CA ARG A 223 1.06 0.24 -10.60
C ARG A 223 0.20 -0.78 -9.88
N ALA A 224 0.61 -2.05 -9.90
CA ALA A 224 0.02 -3.09 -9.07
C ALA A 224 1.03 -4.22 -8.84
N ALA A 225 0.68 -5.15 -7.96
CA ALA A 225 1.44 -6.36 -7.70
C ALA A 225 0.50 -7.54 -7.49
N LEU A 226 0.84 -8.69 -8.07
CA LEU A 226 0.16 -9.97 -7.88
C LEU A 226 1.03 -10.86 -6.99
N ALA A 227 0.46 -11.42 -5.93
CA ALA A 227 1.13 -12.35 -5.04
C ALA A 227 0.39 -13.68 -4.98
N ASP A 228 1.13 -14.80 -4.96
CA ASP A 228 0.57 -16.11 -4.60
C ASP A 228 0.24 -16.08 -3.10
N ALA A 229 -1.04 -15.95 -2.77
CA ALA A 229 -1.55 -15.83 -1.41
C ALA A 229 -1.75 -17.18 -0.71
N GLY A 230 -1.28 -18.28 -1.32
CA GLY A 230 -1.49 -19.63 -0.83
C GLY A 230 -2.91 -20.16 -1.07
N GLY A 231 -3.09 -21.46 -0.89
CA GLY A 231 -4.41 -22.09 -1.07
C GLY A 231 -5.00 -21.99 -2.49
N GLY A 232 -4.17 -21.79 -3.52
CA GLY A 232 -4.65 -21.61 -4.90
C GLY A 232 -5.29 -20.24 -5.16
N ARG A 233 -4.94 -19.22 -4.37
CA ARG A 233 -5.46 -17.86 -4.50
C ARG A 233 -4.35 -16.88 -4.87
N ILE A 234 -4.71 -15.91 -5.67
CA ILE A 234 -3.88 -14.75 -6.00
C ILE A 234 -4.44 -13.54 -5.25
N LEU A 235 -3.53 -12.79 -4.62
CA LEU A 235 -3.82 -11.47 -4.08
C LEU A 235 -3.31 -10.42 -5.05
N LEU A 236 -4.19 -9.55 -5.48
CA LEU A 236 -3.87 -8.35 -6.24
C LEU A 236 -3.85 -7.14 -5.30
N PHE A 237 -2.75 -6.40 -5.33
CA PHE A 237 -2.65 -5.04 -4.78
C PHE A 237 -2.59 -4.04 -5.92
N ILE A 238 -3.48 -3.06 -5.95
CA ILE A 238 -3.39 -1.91 -6.84
C ILE A 238 -2.85 -0.72 -6.02
N SER A 239 -1.76 -0.13 -6.49
CA SER A 239 -1.14 1.06 -5.92
C SER A 239 -2.09 2.25 -5.93
N GLY A 240 -1.80 3.27 -5.14
CA GLY A 240 -2.50 4.55 -5.24
C GLY A 240 -2.60 4.99 -6.70
N THR A 241 -3.81 5.04 -7.20
CA THR A 241 -4.15 5.33 -8.61
C THR A 241 -4.95 6.62 -8.67
N ALA A 242 -4.54 7.55 -9.52
CA ALA A 242 -5.15 8.86 -9.68
C ALA A 242 -5.38 9.19 -11.16
N SER A 243 -5.89 10.38 -11.43
CA SER A 243 -6.17 10.90 -12.77
C SER A 243 -4.87 11.28 -13.51
N ILE A 244 -4.09 10.26 -13.90
CA ILE A 244 -2.82 10.42 -14.62
C ILE A 244 -2.86 9.58 -15.90
N VAL A 245 -2.50 10.20 -17.04
CA VAL A 245 -2.30 9.52 -18.33
C VAL A 245 -0.90 9.88 -18.86
N GLY A 246 -0.15 8.89 -19.33
CA GLY A 246 1.28 9.08 -19.51
C GLY A 246 1.93 9.42 -18.16
N GLU A 247 2.50 10.59 -18.02
CA GLU A 247 2.98 11.16 -16.75
C GLU A 247 2.23 12.44 -16.33
N ALA A 248 1.24 12.88 -17.11
CA ALA A 248 0.50 14.11 -16.88
C ALA A 248 -0.75 13.89 -16.02
N SER A 249 -0.97 14.76 -15.03
CA SER A 249 -2.23 14.86 -14.29
C SER A 249 -3.32 15.45 -15.18
N LEU A 250 -4.49 14.83 -15.22
CA LEU A 250 -5.64 15.29 -16.01
C LEU A 250 -6.74 15.86 -15.11
N HIS A 251 -7.57 16.70 -15.72
CA HIS A 251 -8.78 17.28 -15.10
C HIS A 251 -8.49 18.10 -13.82
N PRO A 252 -7.55 19.05 -13.82
CA PRO A 252 -7.26 19.85 -12.63
C PRO A 252 -8.51 20.62 -12.20
N GLY A 253 -8.82 20.57 -10.88
CA GLY A 253 -9.98 21.24 -10.30
C GLY A 253 -11.32 20.51 -10.46
N ASP A 254 -11.41 19.41 -11.20
CA ASP A 254 -12.63 18.62 -11.39
C ASP A 254 -12.48 17.22 -10.78
N VAL A 255 -12.94 17.07 -9.54
CA VAL A 255 -12.83 15.80 -8.80
C VAL A 255 -13.62 14.66 -9.44
N ILE A 256 -14.75 14.96 -10.07
CA ILE A 256 -15.60 13.95 -10.72
C ILE A 256 -14.93 13.42 -11.98
N ALA A 257 -14.40 14.30 -12.82
CA ALA A 257 -13.64 13.89 -13.98
C ALA A 257 -12.36 13.14 -13.58
N GLN A 258 -11.67 13.54 -12.49
CA GLN A 258 -10.54 12.81 -11.94
C GLN A 258 -10.93 11.41 -11.44
N ALA A 259 -12.05 11.27 -10.74
CA ALA A 259 -12.54 9.97 -10.28
C ALA A 259 -12.88 9.03 -11.44
N GLN A 260 -13.52 9.55 -12.50
CA GLN A 260 -13.82 8.78 -13.72
C GLN A 260 -12.52 8.32 -14.41
N GLU A 261 -11.52 9.19 -14.53
CA GLU A 261 -10.24 8.85 -15.14
C GLU A 261 -9.47 7.82 -14.29
N THR A 262 -9.58 7.94 -12.96
CA THR A 262 -9.03 6.95 -12.01
C THR A 262 -9.64 5.57 -12.23
N LEU A 263 -10.98 5.48 -12.39
CA LEU A 263 -11.66 4.21 -12.71
C LEU A 263 -11.17 3.59 -14.03
N ARG A 264 -10.95 4.41 -15.07
CA ARG A 264 -10.38 3.92 -16.34
C ARG A 264 -8.96 3.37 -16.13
N ASN A 265 -8.16 4.00 -15.28
CA ASN A 265 -6.83 3.53 -14.93
C ASN A 265 -6.87 2.22 -14.12
N LEU A 266 -7.79 2.08 -13.17
CA LEU A 266 -8.01 0.82 -12.44
C LEU A 266 -8.39 -0.31 -13.38
N GLN A 267 -9.32 -0.07 -14.32
CA GLN A 267 -9.72 -1.07 -15.32
C GLN A 267 -8.52 -1.49 -16.19
N ALA A 268 -7.70 -0.55 -16.63
CA ALA A 268 -6.51 -0.86 -17.43
C ALA A 268 -5.49 -1.72 -16.67
N VAL A 269 -5.30 -1.48 -15.36
CA VAL A 269 -4.47 -2.34 -14.50
C VAL A 269 -5.05 -3.74 -14.39
N LEU A 270 -6.38 -3.89 -14.20
CA LEU A 270 -7.03 -5.19 -14.16
C LEU A 270 -6.85 -5.96 -15.47
N ASP A 271 -6.95 -5.27 -16.61
CA ASP A 271 -6.73 -5.89 -17.92
C ASP A 271 -5.27 -6.32 -18.11
N ALA A 272 -4.31 -5.52 -17.66
CA ALA A 272 -2.89 -5.88 -17.68
C ALA A 272 -2.59 -7.07 -16.76
N ALA A 273 -3.21 -7.16 -15.59
CA ALA A 273 -3.02 -8.25 -14.64
C ALA A 273 -3.39 -9.63 -15.21
N LYS A 274 -4.33 -9.69 -16.16
CA LYS A 274 -4.74 -10.94 -16.85
C LYS A 274 -3.60 -11.64 -17.59
N GLN A 275 -2.54 -10.91 -17.95
CA GLN A 275 -1.38 -11.46 -18.64
C GLN A 275 -0.41 -12.20 -17.69
N HIS A 276 -0.56 -11.98 -16.39
CA HIS A 276 0.38 -12.44 -15.36
C HIS A 276 -0.19 -13.52 -14.44
N CYS A 277 -1.48 -13.84 -14.55
CA CYS A 277 -2.12 -14.88 -13.74
C CYS A 277 -3.39 -15.42 -14.42
N SER A 278 -3.81 -16.63 -14.00
CA SER A 278 -5.08 -17.21 -14.43
C SER A 278 -6.30 -16.64 -13.67
N ALA A 279 -6.07 -15.96 -12.55
CA ALA A 279 -7.13 -15.30 -11.78
C ALA A 279 -7.81 -14.21 -12.61
N ARG A 280 -9.10 -13.99 -12.36
CA ARG A 280 -9.88 -12.94 -12.99
C ARG A 280 -10.37 -11.98 -11.92
N PHE A 281 -10.11 -10.70 -12.14
CA PHE A 281 -10.51 -9.60 -11.29
C PHE A 281 -11.36 -8.63 -12.09
N THR A 282 -12.43 -8.15 -11.49
CA THR A 282 -13.28 -7.07 -12.01
C THR A 282 -13.30 -5.91 -11.03
N LEU A 283 -13.79 -4.76 -11.43
CA LEU A 283 -13.96 -3.63 -10.52
C LEU A 283 -14.85 -3.98 -9.32
N ALA A 284 -15.84 -4.87 -9.49
CA ALA A 284 -16.73 -5.29 -8.41
C ALA A 284 -16.07 -6.19 -7.35
N ASP A 285 -14.94 -6.83 -7.69
CA ASP A 285 -14.20 -7.69 -6.76
C ASP A 285 -13.26 -6.90 -5.84
N LEU A 286 -13.02 -5.61 -6.15
CA LEU A 286 -12.05 -4.80 -5.46
C LEU A 286 -12.56 -4.26 -4.12
N GLN A 287 -11.75 -4.40 -3.08
CA GLN A 287 -11.91 -3.70 -1.83
C GLN A 287 -11.17 -2.36 -1.92
N TYR A 288 -11.93 -1.28 -1.99
CA TYR A 288 -11.42 0.07 -2.24
C TYR A 288 -11.06 0.82 -0.96
N THR A 289 -10.01 1.65 -1.02
CA THR A 289 -9.76 2.76 -0.11
C THR A 289 -9.65 4.03 -0.95
N VAL A 290 -10.56 4.96 -0.72
CA VAL A 290 -10.66 6.23 -1.44
C VAL A 290 -10.00 7.33 -0.62
N TYR A 291 -9.09 8.04 -1.22
CA TYR A 291 -8.36 9.14 -0.64
C TYR A 291 -8.83 10.44 -1.29
N LEU A 292 -9.31 11.38 -0.49
CA LEU A 292 -9.79 12.67 -0.96
C LEU A 292 -9.02 13.82 -0.31
N ARG A 293 -8.66 14.81 -1.10
CA ARG A 293 -8.03 16.02 -0.61
C ARG A 293 -8.99 16.88 0.20
N HIS A 294 -10.24 16.97 -0.24
CA HIS A 294 -11.27 17.81 0.39
C HIS A 294 -12.45 16.95 0.85
N ALA A 295 -12.86 17.13 2.10
CA ALA A 295 -13.99 16.40 2.67
C ALA A 295 -15.30 16.64 1.92
N ALA A 296 -15.50 17.83 1.35
CA ALA A 296 -16.67 18.17 0.59
C ALA A 296 -16.87 17.31 -0.68
N ASP A 297 -15.79 16.71 -1.20
CA ASP A 297 -15.83 15.85 -2.40
C ASP A 297 -16.31 14.43 -2.09
N ALA A 298 -16.48 14.05 -0.82
CA ALA A 298 -16.81 12.68 -0.43
C ALA A 298 -18.14 12.22 -1.02
N ALA A 299 -19.23 12.97 -0.78
CA ALA A 299 -20.55 12.56 -1.22
C ALA A 299 -20.64 12.37 -2.74
N PRO A 300 -20.22 13.35 -3.60
CA PRO A 300 -20.31 13.19 -5.04
C PRO A 300 -19.38 12.09 -5.60
N VAL A 301 -18.16 11.91 -5.04
CA VAL A 301 -17.24 10.85 -5.49
C VAL A 301 -17.76 9.48 -5.09
N LEU A 302 -18.22 9.28 -3.86
CA LEU A 302 -18.76 8.00 -3.41
C LEU A 302 -20.03 7.61 -4.19
N ALA A 303 -20.90 8.58 -4.50
CA ALA A 303 -22.07 8.35 -5.35
C ALA A 303 -21.67 7.90 -6.77
N LEU A 304 -20.68 8.56 -7.39
CA LEU A 304 -20.13 8.14 -8.67
C LEU A 304 -19.59 6.71 -8.64
N LEU A 305 -18.80 6.37 -7.63
CA LEU A 305 -18.20 5.04 -7.50
C LEU A 305 -19.27 3.96 -7.29
N ALA A 306 -20.27 4.22 -6.45
CA ALA A 306 -21.39 3.30 -6.23
C ALA A 306 -22.20 3.05 -7.51
N GLN A 307 -22.35 4.07 -8.35
CA GLN A 307 -23.02 3.94 -9.64
C GLN A 307 -22.19 3.22 -10.69
N ALA A 308 -20.87 3.50 -10.72
CA ALA A 308 -19.95 2.92 -11.70
C ALA A 308 -19.61 1.46 -11.43
N VAL A 309 -19.72 1.02 -10.17
CA VAL A 309 -19.40 -0.36 -9.73
C VAL A 309 -20.63 -0.95 -9.03
N PRO A 310 -21.58 -1.51 -9.77
CA PRO A 310 -22.78 -2.13 -9.19
C PRO A 310 -22.42 -3.34 -8.31
N GLY A 311 -23.08 -3.46 -7.16
CA GLY A 311 -22.80 -4.52 -6.18
C GLY A 311 -21.60 -4.23 -5.30
N ALA A 312 -21.23 -2.96 -5.21
CA ALA A 312 -20.04 -2.49 -4.52
C ALA A 312 -19.89 -3.02 -3.12
N LEU A 313 -18.66 -3.44 -2.83
CA LEU A 313 -18.15 -3.56 -1.48
C LEU A 313 -18.24 -2.20 -0.77
N PRO A 314 -18.35 -2.16 0.57
CA PRO A 314 -18.38 -0.91 1.31
C PRO A 314 -17.20 -0.02 0.89
N LEU A 315 -17.51 1.16 0.37
CA LEU A 315 -16.52 2.15 0.00
C LEU A 315 -16.02 2.85 1.28
N HIS A 316 -14.74 2.72 1.54
CA HIS A 316 -14.08 3.39 2.65
C HIS A 316 -13.33 4.61 2.14
N CYS A 317 -13.53 5.74 2.80
CA CYS A 317 -13.01 7.01 2.35
C CYS A 317 -12.39 7.79 3.52
N VAL A 318 -11.22 8.37 3.27
CA VAL A 318 -10.51 9.24 4.22
C VAL A 318 -10.04 10.52 3.56
N GLN A 319 -9.86 11.56 4.37
CA GLN A 319 -9.25 12.80 3.92
C GLN A 319 -7.74 12.77 4.13
N VAL A 320 -7.00 12.97 3.03
CA VAL A 320 -5.53 13.07 3.02
C VAL A 320 -5.07 13.97 1.87
N ASP A 321 -3.83 14.46 1.93
CA ASP A 321 -3.21 15.08 0.76
C ASP A 321 -2.69 14.00 -0.20
N ILE A 322 -2.75 14.29 -1.50
CA ILE A 322 -2.30 13.38 -2.56
C ILE A 322 -0.92 13.82 -3.04
N CYS A 323 -0.15 12.89 -3.58
CA CYS A 323 1.25 13.08 -3.94
C CYS A 323 1.53 14.27 -4.89
N ARG A 324 0.54 14.73 -5.67
CA ARG A 324 0.59 15.95 -6.48
C ARG A 324 -0.51 16.90 -6.06
N ALA A 325 -0.21 18.19 -5.95
CA ALA A 325 -1.11 19.20 -5.41
C ALA A 325 -2.42 19.35 -6.23
N GLU A 326 -2.36 19.14 -7.54
CA GLU A 326 -3.52 19.23 -8.44
C GLU A 326 -4.44 17.99 -8.44
N LEU A 327 -4.00 16.89 -7.80
CA LEU A 327 -4.84 15.69 -7.67
C LEU A 327 -5.77 15.83 -6.46
N LEU A 328 -7.05 15.57 -6.68
CA LEU A 328 -8.12 15.70 -5.70
C LEU A 328 -8.59 14.35 -5.15
N VAL A 329 -8.38 13.28 -5.92
CA VAL A 329 -8.74 11.91 -5.56
C VAL A 329 -7.65 10.93 -5.96
N GLU A 330 -7.39 9.96 -5.08
CA GLU A 330 -6.57 8.79 -5.34
C GLU A 330 -7.32 7.55 -4.80
N ILE A 331 -7.21 6.43 -5.49
CA ILE A 331 -7.87 5.18 -5.08
C ILE A 331 -6.84 4.07 -5.07
N GLU A 332 -6.72 3.38 -3.96
CA GLU A 332 -6.05 2.08 -3.88
C GLU A 332 -7.06 0.96 -3.73
N ALA A 333 -6.66 -0.25 -4.12
CA ALA A 333 -7.54 -1.39 -4.01
C ALA A 333 -6.77 -2.70 -3.82
N GLN A 334 -7.49 -3.70 -3.32
CA GLN A 334 -6.99 -5.07 -3.23
C GLN A 334 -8.11 -6.07 -3.49
N ALA A 335 -7.75 -7.26 -3.97
CA ALA A 335 -8.70 -8.36 -4.16
C ALA A 335 -8.00 -9.71 -4.08
N PHE A 336 -8.76 -10.73 -3.66
CA PHE A 336 -8.37 -12.13 -3.75
C PHE A 336 -9.22 -12.83 -4.82
N ALA A 337 -8.58 -13.65 -5.65
CA ALA A 337 -9.28 -14.52 -6.58
C ALA A 337 -8.58 -15.88 -6.71
N THR A 338 -9.33 -16.93 -7.05
CA THR A 338 -8.77 -18.24 -7.33
C THR A 338 -7.94 -18.21 -8.60
N GLY A 339 -6.74 -18.77 -8.57
CA GLY A 339 -5.84 -18.80 -9.71
C GLY A 339 -4.39 -19.11 -9.33
N VAL A 340 -3.52 -19.02 -10.34
CA VAL A 340 -2.07 -19.20 -10.20
C VAL A 340 -1.35 -18.11 -11.00
N LEU A 341 -0.16 -17.73 -10.56
CA LEU A 341 0.73 -16.84 -11.33
C LEU A 341 1.22 -17.56 -12.58
N ALA A 342 1.35 -16.79 -13.69
CA ALA A 342 1.90 -17.27 -14.96
C ALA A 342 3.43 -17.39 -14.91
#